data_e1e2ff1d86036f8ab2373fea6ea540a5
#
_entry.id   e1e2ff1d86036f8ab2373fea6ea540a5
#
_cell.length_a   1.000
_cell.length_b   1.000
_cell.length_c   1.000
_cell.angle_alpha   90.00
_cell.angle_beta   90.00
_cell.angle_gamma   90.00
#
_symmetry.space_group_name_H-M   'P 1'
#
loop_
_entity.id
_entity.type
_entity.pdbx_description
1 polymer ?
#
loop_
_entity_poly.entity_id
_entity_poly.type
_entity_poly.pdbx_seq_one_letter_code
_entity_poly.pdbx_strand_id
1 'polypeptide(L)'
;MKALIVIIYVSLFILIGCNNTTTHKNVDVTEVIIEINNIEVLKDDLVLNQIEGRWYYKDKPYFGYSVKYHSNDTLAERLGFVNGKREGVARKWSDKGVLRIESYYKHNRLDLAYKTWWDNGVLSSETYYENGVKQGVQKEWYPNGQLAKQRQLVNGKENGLQQAWLKNGTLYVNYEAKNGRIFGMKRANSCYKLEDEVIKRDKKI
;
A
#
# COMPACT_ATOMS: atom_id res chain seq x y z
N MET A 1 76.31 32.08 -11.84
CA MET A 1 75.19 31.33 -12.41
C MET A 1 74.14 31.19 -11.30
N LYS A 2 73.05 31.96 -11.37
CA LYS A 2 71.98 32.00 -10.40
C LYS A 2 70.82 31.15 -10.97
N ALA A 3 70.46 30.05 -10.27
CA ALA A 3 69.30 29.21 -10.62
C ALA A 3 68.04 29.84 -10.08
N LEU A 4 67.10 30.11 -10.99
CA LEU A 4 65.77 30.67 -10.70
C LEU A 4 64.84 29.51 -10.32
N ILE A 5 64.38 29.45 -9.09
CA ILE A 5 63.36 28.47 -8.66
C ILE A 5 61.99 29.11 -8.90
N VAL A 6 61.25 28.60 -9.84
CA VAL A 6 59.82 28.97 -10.08
C VAL A 6 58.95 28.08 -9.21
N ILE A 7 58.31 28.66 -8.21
CA ILE A 7 57.30 27.97 -7.37
C ILE A 7 55.95 28.14 -8.04
N ILE A 8 55.40 27.02 -8.57
CA ILE A 8 54.04 26.98 -9.12
C ILE A 8 53.10 26.67 -7.95
N TYR A 9 52.27 27.65 -7.56
CA TYR A 9 51.14 27.45 -6.67
C TYR A 9 50.00 26.82 -7.45
N VAL A 10 49.71 25.54 -7.22
CA VAL A 10 48.47 24.88 -7.70
C VAL A 10 47.43 25.12 -6.62
N SER A 11 46.52 26.05 -6.89
CA SER A 11 45.32 26.27 -6.06
C SER A 11 44.31 25.16 -6.32
N LEU A 12 44.21 24.21 -5.38
CA LEU A 12 43.19 23.13 -5.40
C LEU A 12 41.88 23.74 -4.95
N PHE A 13 40.97 24.03 -5.90
CA PHE A 13 39.58 24.35 -5.62
C PHE A 13 38.85 23.08 -5.24
N ILE A 14 38.58 22.87 -3.95
CA ILE A 14 37.70 21.83 -3.46
C ILE A 14 36.28 22.33 -3.66
N LEU A 15 35.62 21.85 -4.71
CA LEU A 15 34.18 21.98 -4.87
C LEU A 15 33.48 21.06 -3.88
N ILE A 16 33.00 21.62 -2.78
CA ILE A 16 32.08 20.91 -1.87
C ILE A 16 30.71 20.92 -2.55
N GLY A 17 30.44 19.89 -3.35
CA GLY A 17 29.12 19.60 -3.85
C GLY A 17 28.26 19.06 -2.70
N CYS A 18 27.23 19.81 -2.27
CA CYS A 18 26.18 19.28 -1.43
C CYS A 18 25.38 18.25 -2.24
N ASN A 19 25.75 16.99 -2.13
CA ASN A 19 24.88 15.88 -2.55
C ASN A 19 23.78 15.72 -1.53
N ASN A 20 22.60 16.28 -1.79
CA ASN A 20 21.37 15.86 -1.15
C ASN A 20 20.99 14.45 -1.67
N THR A 21 21.69 13.45 -1.20
CA THR A 21 21.25 12.06 -1.33
C THR A 21 20.07 11.88 -0.37
N THR A 22 18.85 12.03 -0.88
CA THR A 22 17.69 11.41 -0.27
C THR A 22 17.94 9.89 -0.28
N THR A 23 18.47 9.39 0.81
CA THR A 23 18.56 7.95 1.06
C THR A 23 17.12 7.41 1.09
N HIS A 24 16.63 6.93 -0.06
CA HIS A 24 15.58 5.93 -0.03
C HIS A 24 16.17 4.76 0.76
N LYS A 25 15.73 4.61 2.01
CA LYS A 25 15.92 3.36 2.73
C LYS A 25 15.26 2.30 1.86
N ASN A 26 16.07 1.55 1.11
CA ASN A 26 15.67 0.24 0.65
C ASN A 26 15.40 -0.52 1.94
N VAL A 27 14.12 -0.68 2.28
CA VAL A 27 13.70 -1.61 3.33
C VAL A 27 14.09 -2.98 2.80
N ASP A 28 15.19 -3.49 3.31
CA ASP A 28 15.61 -4.85 3.04
C ASP A 28 14.51 -5.77 3.55
N VAL A 29 13.75 -6.35 2.63
CA VAL A 29 12.58 -7.22 2.92
C VAL A 29 13.04 -8.56 3.54
N THR A 30 14.34 -8.73 3.79
CA THR A 30 14.92 -9.92 4.42
C THR A 30 14.70 -9.99 5.94
N GLU A 31 14.12 -8.95 6.58
CA GLU A 31 13.79 -9.01 8.00
C GLU A 31 12.54 -9.85 8.24
N VAL A 32 12.81 -11.07 8.67
CA VAL A 32 11.90 -11.98 9.36
C VAL A 32 10.80 -12.56 8.49
N ILE A 33 11.17 -13.48 7.60
CA ILE A 33 10.23 -14.54 7.20
C ILE A 33 10.03 -15.43 8.44
N ILE A 34 9.01 -15.14 9.24
CA ILE A 34 8.57 -16.10 10.25
C ILE A 34 8.03 -17.30 9.46
N GLU A 35 8.76 -18.40 9.52
CA GLU A 35 8.33 -19.64 8.88
C GLU A 35 7.09 -20.16 9.61
N ILE A 36 5.92 -20.00 8.98
CA ILE A 36 4.66 -20.49 9.50
C ILE A 36 4.58 -21.97 9.21
N ASN A 37 4.26 -22.76 10.24
CA ASN A 37 4.07 -24.21 10.07
C ASN A 37 3.02 -24.49 8.98
N ASN A 38 3.34 -25.35 8.02
CA ASN A 38 2.47 -25.65 6.87
C ASN A 38 1.32 -26.63 7.23
N ILE A 39 0.69 -26.43 8.38
CA ILE A 39 -0.51 -27.14 8.81
C ILE A 39 -1.70 -26.28 8.45
N GLU A 40 -2.69 -26.84 7.76
CA GLU A 40 -3.93 -26.16 7.40
C GLU A 40 -5.12 -26.72 8.19
N VAL A 41 -5.99 -25.82 8.66
CA VAL A 41 -7.27 -26.17 9.28
C VAL A 41 -8.38 -25.30 8.71
N LEU A 42 -9.62 -25.78 8.76
CA LEU A 42 -10.74 -24.95 8.37
C LEU A 42 -10.86 -23.75 9.30
N LYS A 43 -11.18 -22.60 8.75
CA LYS A 43 -11.32 -21.37 9.52
C LYS A 43 -12.41 -21.50 10.60
N ASP A 44 -13.45 -22.25 10.31
CA ASP A 44 -14.60 -22.45 11.20
C ASP A 44 -14.26 -23.36 12.40
N ASP A 45 -13.13 -24.10 12.34
CA ASP A 45 -12.60 -24.89 13.46
C ASP A 45 -11.78 -24.04 14.45
N LEU A 46 -11.51 -22.77 14.10
CA LEU A 46 -10.76 -21.86 14.96
C LEU A 46 -11.69 -21.06 15.86
N VAL A 47 -11.34 -20.96 17.13
CA VAL A 47 -12.07 -20.19 18.14
C VAL A 47 -11.29 -18.94 18.49
N LEU A 48 -11.93 -17.75 18.37
CA LEU A 48 -11.34 -16.48 18.77
C LEU A 48 -11.58 -16.23 20.28
N ASN A 49 -10.51 -16.16 21.06
CA ASN A 49 -10.55 -15.54 22.38
C ASN A 49 -10.45 -14.01 22.20
N GLN A 50 -11.56 -13.31 22.35
CA GLN A 50 -11.64 -11.85 22.14
C GLN A 50 -10.83 -11.06 23.17
N ILE A 51 -10.71 -11.56 24.41
CA ILE A 51 -9.97 -10.89 25.49
C ILE A 51 -8.47 -10.88 25.18
N GLU A 52 -7.95 -12.01 24.72
CA GLU A 52 -6.53 -12.15 24.36
C GLU A 52 -6.21 -11.67 22.93
N GLY A 53 -7.25 -11.56 22.08
CA GLY A 53 -7.08 -11.30 20.65
C GLY A 53 -6.34 -12.42 19.93
N ARG A 54 -6.55 -13.68 20.36
CA ARG A 54 -5.88 -14.87 19.83
C ARG A 54 -6.86 -15.90 19.31
N TRP A 55 -6.47 -16.59 18.26
CA TRP A 55 -7.19 -17.71 17.70
C TRP A 55 -6.64 -19.03 18.23
N TYR A 56 -7.52 -19.94 18.59
CA TYR A 56 -7.24 -21.22 19.19
C TYR A 56 -7.73 -22.35 18.30
N TYR A 57 -6.98 -23.43 18.26
CA TYR A 57 -7.36 -24.71 17.69
C TYR A 57 -7.17 -25.79 18.77
N LYS A 58 -8.24 -26.55 19.12
CA LYS A 58 -8.20 -27.58 20.17
C LYS A 58 -7.53 -27.03 21.44
N ASP A 59 -8.03 -25.91 21.95
CA ASP A 59 -7.61 -25.23 23.17
C ASP A 59 -6.14 -24.78 23.24
N LYS A 60 -5.46 -24.77 22.10
CA LYS A 60 -4.07 -24.25 21.97
C LYS A 60 -4.03 -23.05 21.05
N PRO A 61 -3.22 -22.01 21.36
CA PRO A 61 -2.98 -20.92 20.44
C PRO A 61 -2.52 -21.46 19.06
N TYR A 62 -3.24 -21.10 18.02
CA TYR A 62 -3.04 -21.72 16.71
C TYR A 62 -1.71 -21.27 16.07
N PHE A 63 -1.03 -22.25 15.43
CA PHE A 63 0.18 -22.04 14.64
C PHE A 63 0.07 -22.83 13.34
N GLY A 64 -0.13 -22.12 12.21
CA GLY A 64 -0.37 -22.69 10.89
C GLY A 64 -1.22 -21.79 10.02
N TYR A 65 -1.89 -22.36 9.03
CA TYR A 65 -2.77 -21.62 8.13
C TYR A 65 -4.22 -22.00 8.34
N SER A 66 -5.12 -21.02 8.45
CA SER A 66 -6.54 -21.26 8.26
C SER A 66 -6.91 -21.15 6.79
N VAL A 67 -7.81 -22.03 6.34
CA VAL A 67 -8.36 -22.04 5.00
C VAL A 67 -9.90 -21.94 5.07
N LYS A 68 -10.48 -21.28 4.06
CA LYS A 68 -11.91 -21.26 3.83
C LYS A 68 -12.16 -21.53 2.36
N TYR A 69 -13.23 -22.27 2.06
CA TYR A 69 -13.63 -22.60 0.70
C TYR A 69 -14.96 -21.94 0.36
N HIS A 70 -15.19 -21.68 -0.93
CA HIS A 70 -16.48 -21.32 -1.48
C HIS A 70 -17.37 -22.58 -1.56
N SER A 71 -18.67 -22.38 -1.85
CA SER A 71 -19.62 -23.47 -2.02
C SER A 71 -19.34 -24.42 -3.21
N ASN A 72 -18.47 -24.00 -4.12
CA ASN A 72 -17.98 -24.79 -5.26
C ASN A 72 -16.58 -25.39 -5.01
N ASP A 73 -16.18 -25.53 -3.75
CA ASP A 73 -14.89 -26.08 -3.30
C ASP A 73 -13.63 -25.34 -3.78
N THR A 74 -13.78 -24.14 -4.37
CA THR A 74 -12.61 -23.30 -4.64
C THR A 74 -12.12 -22.61 -3.39
N LEU A 75 -10.78 -22.45 -3.26
CA LEU A 75 -10.18 -21.77 -2.11
C LEU A 75 -10.63 -20.31 -2.06
N ALA A 76 -11.25 -19.90 -0.95
CA ALA A 76 -11.75 -18.56 -0.72
C ALA A 76 -10.77 -17.68 0.07
N GLU A 77 -10.13 -18.27 1.12
CA GLU A 77 -9.20 -17.53 1.98
C GLU A 77 -8.10 -18.47 2.49
N ARG A 78 -6.88 -17.96 2.56
CA ARG A 78 -5.76 -18.59 3.26
C ARG A 78 -5.07 -17.54 4.11
N LEU A 79 -4.92 -17.78 5.41
CA LEU A 79 -4.43 -16.82 6.39
C LEU A 79 -3.51 -17.51 7.39
N GLY A 80 -2.30 -16.96 7.58
CA GLY A 80 -1.30 -17.48 8.49
C GLY A 80 -1.50 -17.03 9.94
N PHE A 81 -1.09 -17.89 10.88
CA PHE A 81 -1.11 -17.62 12.31
C PHE A 81 0.16 -18.11 12.98
N VAL A 82 0.64 -17.30 13.93
CA VAL A 82 1.72 -17.64 14.86
C VAL A 82 1.26 -17.34 16.26
N ASN A 83 1.26 -18.33 17.14
CA ASN A 83 0.79 -18.20 18.52
C ASN A 83 -0.60 -17.54 18.61
N GLY A 84 -1.53 -17.96 17.75
CA GLY A 84 -2.90 -17.46 17.68
C GLY A 84 -3.08 -16.07 17.11
N LYS A 85 -2.03 -15.40 16.69
CA LYS A 85 -2.10 -14.07 16.04
C LYS A 85 -1.91 -14.22 14.54
N ARG A 86 -2.65 -13.42 13.75
CA ARG A 86 -2.45 -13.36 12.30
C ARG A 86 -1.03 -12.91 12.00
N GLU A 87 -0.38 -13.64 11.08
CA GLU A 87 1.01 -13.42 10.72
C GLU A 87 1.24 -13.78 9.25
N GLY A 88 2.16 -13.08 8.60
CA GLY A 88 2.55 -13.35 7.22
C GLY A 88 1.50 -12.98 6.18
N VAL A 89 1.64 -13.56 4.98
CA VAL A 89 0.77 -13.27 3.82
C VAL A 89 -0.60 -13.92 3.99
N ALA A 90 -1.65 -13.12 3.82
CA ALA A 90 -3.03 -13.55 3.73
C ALA A 90 -3.57 -13.29 2.32
N ARG A 91 -4.31 -14.25 1.77
CA ARG A 91 -4.90 -14.13 0.44
C ARG A 91 -6.37 -14.51 0.47
N LYS A 92 -7.14 -13.80 -0.39
CA LYS A 92 -8.54 -14.13 -0.66
C LYS A 92 -8.78 -14.19 -2.15
N TRP A 93 -9.58 -15.15 -2.57
CA TRP A 93 -9.94 -15.39 -3.96
C TRP A 93 -11.45 -15.33 -4.16
N SER A 94 -11.88 -15.03 -5.37
CA SER A 94 -13.27 -15.19 -5.78
C SER A 94 -13.60 -16.68 -5.96
N ASP A 95 -14.90 -16.99 -6.13
CA ASP A 95 -15.42 -18.31 -6.49
C ASP A 95 -14.91 -18.82 -7.85
N LYS A 96 -14.35 -17.94 -8.69
CA LYS A 96 -13.68 -18.25 -9.95
C LYS A 96 -12.16 -18.42 -9.82
N GLY A 97 -11.61 -18.41 -8.60
CA GLY A 97 -10.19 -18.53 -8.34
C GLY A 97 -9.36 -17.27 -8.63
N VAL A 98 -9.99 -16.14 -8.94
CA VAL A 98 -9.26 -14.87 -9.16
C VAL A 98 -8.82 -14.31 -7.81
N LEU A 99 -7.53 -13.99 -7.67
CA LEU A 99 -7.00 -13.31 -6.49
C LEU A 99 -7.69 -11.95 -6.35
N ARG A 100 -8.29 -11.70 -5.18
CA ARG A 100 -9.05 -10.47 -4.89
C ARG A 100 -8.35 -9.58 -3.87
N ILE A 101 -7.67 -10.20 -2.91
CA ILE A 101 -6.98 -9.50 -1.83
C ILE A 101 -5.69 -10.25 -1.51
N GLU A 102 -4.59 -9.51 -1.39
CA GLU A 102 -3.36 -9.95 -0.74
C GLU A 102 -2.99 -8.91 0.31
N SER A 103 -2.68 -9.37 1.49
CA SER A 103 -2.30 -8.53 2.62
C SER A 103 -1.22 -9.22 3.43
N TYR A 104 -0.44 -8.43 4.16
CA TYR A 104 0.54 -8.94 5.10
C TYR A 104 0.10 -8.56 6.52
N TYR A 105 0.21 -9.49 7.45
CA TYR A 105 -0.07 -9.28 8.86
C TYR A 105 1.18 -9.50 9.70
N LYS A 106 1.35 -8.65 10.71
CA LYS A 106 2.32 -8.80 11.78
C LYS A 106 1.60 -8.62 13.12
N HIS A 107 1.57 -9.67 13.95
CA HIS A 107 0.90 -9.67 15.26
C HIS A 107 -0.55 -9.14 15.22
N ASN A 108 -1.39 -9.66 14.34
CA ASN A 108 -2.78 -9.24 14.09
C ASN A 108 -2.97 -7.89 13.39
N ARG A 109 -1.92 -7.11 13.12
CA ARG A 109 -2.01 -5.81 12.45
C ARG A 109 -1.62 -5.94 10.99
N LEU A 110 -2.29 -5.17 10.13
CA LEU A 110 -1.82 -5.01 8.75
C LEU A 110 -0.44 -4.35 8.77
N ASP A 111 0.47 -4.90 7.97
CA ASP A 111 1.83 -4.40 7.79
C ASP A 111 2.24 -4.57 6.34
N LEU A 112 3.21 -3.78 5.84
CA LEU A 112 3.63 -3.81 4.45
C LEU A 112 2.48 -3.56 3.44
N ALA A 113 2.53 -4.22 2.27
CA ALA A 113 1.59 -4.00 1.18
C ALA A 113 0.23 -4.69 1.41
N TYR A 114 -0.83 -3.95 1.15
CA TYR A 114 -2.20 -4.43 0.99
C TYR A 114 -2.63 -4.18 -0.45
N LYS A 115 -2.95 -5.23 -1.20
CA LYS A 115 -3.30 -5.19 -2.61
C LYS A 115 -4.67 -5.78 -2.85
N THR A 116 -5.40 -5.20 -3.79
CA THR A 116 -6.68 -5.72 -4.25
C THR A 116 -6.72 -5.78 -5.77
N TRP A 117 -7.56 -6.68 -6.33
CA TRP A 117 -7.69 -6.88 -7.77
C TRP A 117 -9.15 -6.85 -8.19
N TRP A 118 -9.39 -6.37 -9.39
CA TRP A 118 -10.65 -6.47 -10.09
C TRP A 118 -10.94 -7.92 -10.49
N ASP A 119 -12.22 -8.22 -10.88
CA ASP A 119 -12.61 -9.55 -11.33
C ASP A 119 -11.86 -10.02 -12.59
N ASN A 120 -11.37 -9.09 -13.39
CA ASN A 120 -10.56 -9.36 -14.57
C ASN A 120 -9.07 -9.57 -14.26
N GLY A 121 -8.67 -9.63 -12.99
CA GLY A 121 -7.29 -9.83 -12.54
C GLY A 121 -6.41 -8.58 -12.58
N VAL A 122 -6.92 -7.43 -13.02
CA VAL A 122 -6.18 -6.15 -13.00
C VAL A 122 -6.08 -5.65 -11.57
N LEU A 123 -4.91 -5.14 -11.15
CA LEU A 123 -4.70 -4.53 -9.85
C LEU A 123 -5.69 -3.36 -9.68
N SER A 124 -6.46 -3.35 -8.58
CA SER A 124 -7.44 -2.29 -8.30
C SER A 124 -6.95 -1.30 -7.26
N SER A 125 -6.19 -1.76 -6.25
CA SER A 125 -5.55 -0.85 -5.29
C SER A 125 -4.27 -1.42 -4.70
N GLU A 126 -3.39 -0.53 -4.27
CA GLU A 126 -2.21 -0.83 -3.47
C GLU A 126 -2.06 0.23 -2.38
N THR A 127 -1.91 -0.22 -1.14
CA THR A 127 -1.74 0.62 0.04
C THR A 127 -0.68 0.01 0.94
N TYR A 128 0.20 0.82 1.49
CA TYR A 128 1.19 0.36 2.47
C TYR A 128 0.72 0.67 3.88
N TYR A 129 1.00 -0.26 4.78
CA TYR A 129 0.72 -0.16 6.20
C TYR A 129 1.99 -0.34 7.01
N GLU A 130 2.05 0.36 8.12
CA GLU A 130 3.04 0.18 9.17
C GLU A 130 2.30 0.06 10.50
N ASN A 131 2.38 -1.11 11.15
CA ASN A 131 1.67 -1.41 12.41
C ASN A 131 0.15 -1.13 12.39
N GLY A 132 -0.51 -1.36 11.26
CA GLY A 132 -1.96 -1.13 11.07
C GLY A 132 -2.33 0.27 10.62
N VAL A 133 -1.36 1.17 10.45
CA VAL A 133 -1.59 2.56 10.01
C VAL A 133 -1.15 2.71 8.56
N LYS A 134 -1.99 3.35 7.72
CA LYS A 134 -1.63 3.63 6.32
C LYS A 134 -0.46 4.58 6.23
N GLN A 135 0.53 4.23 5.39
CA GLN A 135 1.76 4.97 5.23
C GLN A 135 2.21 4.99 3.77
N GLY A 136 2.89 6.07 3.33
CA GLY A 136 3.45 6.16 2.00
C GLY A 136 2.40 6.40 0.89
N VAL A 137 2.69 5.91 -0.31
CA VAL A 137 1.85 6.14 -1.49
C VAL A 137 0.78 5.07 -1.61
N GLN A 138 -0.48 5.50 -1.64
CA GLN A 138 -1.64 4.69 -1.99
C GLN A 138 -1.97 4.93 -3.46
N LYS A 139 -2.23 3.85 -4.22
CA LYS A 139 -2.67 3.90 -5.61
C LYS A 139 -3.95 3.11 -5.81
N GLU A 140 -4.80 3.60 -6.71
CA GLU A 140 -6.03 2.94 -7.15
C GLU A 140 -6.08 2.97 -8.68
N TRP A 141 -6.57 1.90 -9.33
CA TRP A 141 -6.65 1.76 -10.77
C TRP A 141 -8.06 1.40 -11.22
N TYR A 142 -8.41 1.84 -12.39
CA TYR A 142 -9.62 1.38 -13.09
C TYR A 142 -9.46 -0.06 -13.60
N PRO A 143 -10.58 -0.75 -13.93
CA PRO A 143 -10.52 -2.12 -14.47
C PRO A 143 -9.75 -2.25 -15.80
N ASN A 144 -9.54 -1.17 -16.54
CA ASN A 144 -8.70 -1.13 -17.74
C ASN A 144 -7.20 -0.92 -17.45
N GLY A 145 -6.80 -0.86 -16.18
CA GLY A 145 -5.41 -0.64 -15.76
C GLY A 145 -4.96 0.82 -15.70
N GLN A 146 -5.81 1.78 -16.13
CA GLN A 146 -5.51 3.21 -16.01
C GLN A 146 -5.47 3.61 -14.54
N LEU A 147 -4.43 4.38 -14.13
CA LEU A 147 -4.34 4.96 -12.80
C LEU A 147 -5.52 5.89 -12.55
N ALA A 148 -6.29 5.62 -11.49
CA ALA A 148 -7.46 6.39 -11.10
C ALA A 148 -7.14 7.40 -10.02
N LYS A 149 -6.31 7.00 -9.02
CA LYS A 149 -5.98 7.86 -7.90
C LYS A 149 -4.60 7.54 -7.34
N GLN A 150 -3.90 8.59 -6.89
CA GLN A 150 -2.67 8.48 -6.12
C GLN A 150 -2.74 9.44 -4.95
N ARG A 151 -2.53 8.91 -3.75
CA ARG A 151 -2.48 9.68 -2.51
C ARG A 151 -1.17 9.43 -1.80
N GLN A 152 -0.63 10.48 -1.21
CA GLN A 152 0.48 10.36 -0.28
C GLN A 152 -0.03 10.48 1.15
N LEU A 153 0.28 9.50 1.98
CA LEU A 153 -0.21 9.38 3.35
C LEU A 153 0.94 9.34 4.34
N VAL A 154 0.76 10.02 5.47
CA VAL A 154 1.64 9.94 6.64
C VAL A 154 0.75 9.74 7.87
N ASN A 155 0.96 8.69 8.63
CA ASN A 155 0.15 8.34 9.80
C ASN A 155 -1.35 8.30 9.50
N GLY A 156 -1.74 7.74 8.35
CA GLY A 156 -3.12 7.60 7.91
C GLY A 156 -3.78 8.87 7.38
N LYS A 157 -3.09 10.01 7.38
CA LYS A 157 -3.60 11.31 6.91
C LYS A 157 -2.93 11.70 5.60
N GLU A 158 -3.69 12.37 4.73
CA GLU A 158 -3.14 12.94 3.50
C GLU A 158 -2.02 13.93 3.83
N ASN A 159 -0.84 13.73 3.22
CA ASN A 159 0.33 14.58 3.39
C ASN A 159 1.19 14.52 2.14
N GLY A 160 1.31 15.63 1.42
CA GLY A 160 1.92 15.73 0.11
C GLY A 160 0.90 15.76 -1.03
N LEU A 161 1.31 15.40 -2.23
CA LEU A 161 0.53 15.51 -3.46
C LEU A 161 -0.58 14.46 -3.54
N GLN A 162 -1.80 14.92 -3.86
CA GLN A 162 -3.00 14.11 -4.01
C GLN A 162 -3.53 14.30 -5.43
N GLN A 163 -3.66 13.21 -6.18
CA GLN A 163 -4.02 13.25 -7.59
C GLN A 163 -5.12 12.24 -7.92
N ALA A 164 -5.99 12.59 -8.88
CA ALA A 164 -6.94 11.66 -9.45
C ALA A 164 -7.14 11.92 -10.94
N TRP A 165 -7.36 10.84 -11.69
CA TRP A 165 -7.50 10.84 -13.14
C TRP A 165 -8.82 10.18 -13.55
N LEU A 166 -9.40 10.68 -14.63
CA LEU A 166 -10.53 10.04 -15.31
C LEU A 166 -10.05 8.78 -16.05
N LYS A 167 -10.99 7.93 -16.49
CA LYS A 167 -10.70 6.71 -17.27
C LYS A 167 -9.92 6.96 -18.57
N ASN A 168 -10.02 8.17 -19.13
CA ASN A 168 -9.28 8.61 -20.32
C ASN A 168 -7.87 9.17 -20.00
N GLY A 169 -7.45 9.11 -18.73
CA GLY A 169 -6.15 9.60 -18.27
C GLY A 169 -6.09 11.09 -17.95
N THR A 170 -7.20 11.84 -18.11
CA THR A 170 -7.23 13.27 -17.79
C THR A 170 -7.13 13.50 -16.29
N LEU A 171 -6.17 14.29 -15.85
CA LEU A 171 -6.01 14.70 -14.46
C LEU A 171 -7.12 15.70 -14.09
N TYR A 172 -7.97 15.34 -13.11
CA TYR A 172 -9.07 16.20 -12.67
C TYR A 172 -8.99 16.64 -11.20
N VAL A 173 -8.19 15.92 -10.38
CA VAL A 173 -7.86 16.31 -9.01
C VAL A 173 -6.36 16.45 -8.89
N ASN A 174 -5.89 17.60 -8.40
CA ASN A 174 -4.48 17.85 -8.13
C ASN A 174 -4.36 18.90 -7.02
N TYR A 175 -4.04 18.45 -5.81
CA TYR A 175 -3.86 19.33 -4.67
C TYR A 175 -2.78 18.81 -3.73
N GLU A 176 -2.27 19.68 -2.91
CA GLU A 176 -1.35 19.34 -1.84
C GLU A 176 -2.10 19.34 -0.49
N ALA A 177 -1.80 18.32 0.33
CA ALA A 177 -2.32 18.23 1.69
C ALA A 177 -1.17 18.24 2.69
N LYS A 178 -1.44 18.74 3.90
CA LYS A 178 -0.52 18.66 5.04
C LYS A 178 -1.31 18.30 6.29
N ASN A 179 -0.97 17.15 6.89
CA ASN A 179 -1.68 16.60 8.05
C ASN A 179 -3.20 16.49 7.84
N GLY A 180 -3.65 16.12 6.64
CA GLY A 180 -5.06 16.00 6.27
C GLY A 180 -5.76 17.33 5.94
N ARG A 181 -5.06 18.46 6.00
CA ARG A 181 -5.60 19.77 5.57
C ARG A 181 -5.16 20.07 4.14
N ILE A 182 -6.09 20.55 3.32
CA ILE A 182 -5.86 20.84 1.90
C ILE A 182 -5.28 22.24 1.75
N PHE A 183 -4.21 22.33 0.95
CA PHE A 183 -3.56 23.58 0.56
C PHE A 183 -3.49 23.65 -0.97
N GLY A 184 -3.74 24.81 -1.55
CA GLY A 184 -3.47 25.08 -2.96
C GLY A 184 -4.26 24.22 -3.95
N MET A 185 -5.58 24.06 -3.73
CA MET A 185 -6.42 23.29 -4.65
C MET A 185 -6.45 23.95 -6.04
N LYS A 186 -5.66 23.41 -6.98
CA LYS A 186 -5.91 23.63 -8.40
C LYS A 186 -6.98 22.61 -8.83
N ARG A 187 -8.24 23.01 -8.83
CA ARG A 187 -9.24 22.29 -9.60
C ARG A 187 -8.84 22.45 -11.07
N ALA A 188 -8.52 21.35 -11.73
CA ALA A 188 -8.55 21.33 -13.20
C ALA A 188 -9.95 21.79 -13.60
N ASN A 189 -10.01 22.81 -14.48
CA ASN A 189 -11.21 23.51 -14.87
C ASN A 189 -12.43 22.58 -14.96
N SER A 190 -13.49 22.96 -14.31
CA SER A 190 -14.74 22.26 -14.01
C SER A 190 -15.66 21.99 -15.22
N CYS A 191 -15.12 21.64 -16.38
CA CYS A 191 -15.91 21.44 -17.60
C CYS A 191 -15.65 20.09 -18.29
N TYR A 192 -15.36 19.04 -17.55
CA TYR A 192 -15.34 17.72 -18.16
C TYR A 192 -16.70 17.04 -17.94
N LYS A 193 -17.45 16.83 -19.04
CA LYS A 193 -18.49 15.82 -19.06
C LYS A 193 -17.82 14.49 -18.71
N LEU A 194 -18.14 13.94 -17.55
CA LEU A 194 -17.97 12.52 -17.32
C LEU A 194 -18.90 11.82 -18.33
N GLU A 195 -18.45 10.80 -19.02
CA GLU A 195 -19.22 10.18 -20.11
C GLU A 195 -20.60 9.71 -19.67
N ASP A 196 -20.84 9.56 -18.35
CA ASP A 196 -22.10 9.07 -17.78
C ASP A 196 -22.68 9.99 -16.68
N GLU A 197 -22.17 11.21 -16.47
CA GLU A 197 -22.69 12.13 -15.46
C GLU A 197 -23.23 13.44 -16.08
N VAL A 198 -24.51 13.69 -15.86
CA VAL A 198 -25.14 14.99 -16.09
C VAL A 198 -24.95 15.86 -14.83
N ILE A 199 -24.01 16.79 -14.87
CA ILE A 199 -23.86 17.78 -13.78
C ILE A 199 -25.04 18.75 -13.84
N LYS A 200 -26.03 18.58 -12.96
CA LYS A 200 -27.07 19.58 -12.74
C LYS A 200 -26.45 20.75 -11.97
N ARG A 201 -26.30 21.88 -12.64
CA ARG A 201 -25.96 23.13 -11.95
C ARG A 201 -27.23 23.67 -11.31
N ASP A 202 -27.25 23.80 -9.98
CA ASP A 202 -28.29 24.56 -9.32
C ASP A 202 -28.22 26.00 -9.82
N LYS A 203 -29.32 26.48 -10.42
CA LYS A 203 -29.46 27.89 -10.77
C LYS A 203 -29.42 28.67 -9.47
N LYS A 204 -28.44 29.52 -9.29
CA LYS A 204 -28.52 30.58 -8.25
C LYS A 204 -29.75 31.42 -8.52
N ILE A 205 -30.66 31.42 -7.55
CA ILE A 205 -31.76 32.40 -7.42
C ILE A 205 -31.16 33.71 -6.99
#